data_16776c6f80c76ad75ff3ae6e09ac19b3
#
_entry.id   16776c6f80c76ad75ff3ae6e09ac19b3
#
_cell.length_a   1.000
_cell.length_b   1.000
_cell.length_c   1.000
_cell.angle_alpha   90.00
_cell.angle_beta   90.00
_cell.angle_gamma   90.00
#
_symmetry.space_group_name_H-M   'P 1'
#
loop_
_entity.id
_entity.type
_entity.pdbx_description
1 polymer ?
#
loop_
_entity_poly.entity_id
_entity_poly.type
_entity_poly.pdbx_seq_one_letter_code
_entity_poly.pdbx_strand_id
1 'polypeptide(L)'
;MDMKKFSLKPLGDSCMKMSCKSWFFIGLLMTFCLAACSDDDDDAVAPIFPEKQNIVCNAGETKEFTFTANTNWSLASSAIWCKFQSNDMEEFVVSGTAGTQTVTILATDDNQKVDNISVAKLELTMGGQTIVIGEVTRSAKGYELEVYDEAGEVVKELKVGYQDFSKFSVKANFRFAATNLPGWVELEGGSLVGAVNQEVTGGLKIIKDENREKYPVEASDKNVITFSDEEGKAFYSFKVSYDGMTPGVMELTLPSTYPTNWVVSMDGKTFTQKSTGGSTGDITLHKRMPFTIKTLSDKYVFVYMEEWEDMLGNKNISTIDPDMIWMHCEGEKGKINLTVDEYTPNVSWGEPESRTGYVLAFSQAEYESIKDNLEETIVENGEIMPVQRMLRPIIG
;
A
#
# COMPACT_ATOMS: atom_id res chain seq x y z
N MET A 1 3.92 -12.81 -48.59
CA MET A 1 5.28 -12.34 -48.85
C MET A 1 5.95 -12.06 -47.53
N ASP A 2 6.79 -13.00 -47.17
CA ASP A 2 7.79 -13.04 -46.09
C ASP A 2 7.49 -12.55 -44.67
N MET A 3 7.16 -13.54 -43.87
CA MET A 3 7.34 -13.52 -42.43
C MET A 3 8.81 -13.70 -42.04
N LYS A 4 9.46 -12.69 -41.48
CA LYS A 4 10.76 -12.85 -40.83
C LYS A 4 10.58 -13.44 -39.43
N LYS A 5 10.98 -14.70 -39.27
CA LYS A 5 11.21 -15.37 -37.99
C LYS A 5 12.34 -14.67 -37.23
N PHE A 6 12.05 -14.14 -36.05
CA PHE A 6 13.07 -13.78 -35.05
C PHE A 6 13.40 -15.02 -34.23
N SER A 7 14.62 -15.51 -34.39
CA SER A 7 15.20 -16.56 -33.57
C SER A 7 15.74 -15.97 -32.27
N LEU A 8 15.18 -16.39 -31.14
CA LEU A 8 15.75 -16.15 -29.81
C LEU A 8 16.84 -17.21 -29.56
N LYS A 9 18.06 -16.76 -29.40
CA LYS A 9 19.16 -17.57 -28.86
C LYS A 9 18.96 -17.76 -27.35
N PRO A 10 19.22 -18.96 -26.78
CA PRO A 10 19.22 -19.16 -25.35
C PRO A 10 20.45 -18.50 -24.73
N LEU A 11 20.23 -17.67 -23.73
CA LEU A 11 21.26 -17.17 -22.83
C LEU A 11 21.68 -18.31 -21.89
N GLY A 12 22.99 -18.53 -21.89
CA GLY A 12 23.62 -19.62 -21.19
C GLY A 12 23.48 -19.58 -19.65
N ASP A 13 23.37 -20.77 -19.12
CA ASP A 13 23.52 -21.13 -17.71
C ASP A 13 24.85 -20.58 -17.16
N SER A 14 24.77 -19.53 -16.35
CA SER A 14 25.84 -19.17 -15.43
C SER A 14 25.51 -19.73 -14.06
N CYS A 15 25.79 -21.02 -13.91
CA CYS A 15 25.77 -21.72 -12.63
C CYS A 15 26.89 -21.13 -11.75
N MET A 16 26.53 -20.18 -10.87
CA MET A 16 27.43 -19.65 -9.87
C MET A 16 27.59 -20.72 -8.79
N LYS A 17 28.65 -21.51 -8.93
CA LYS A 17 29.14 -22.42 -7.87
C LYS A 17 29.51 -21.60 -6.65
N MET A 18 28.58 -21.43 -5.70
CA MET A 18 28.93 -21.01 -4.36
C MET A 18 29.70 -22.13 -3.69
N SER A 19 30.98 -21.88 -3.55
CA SER A 19 31.95 -22.73 -2.85
C SER A 19 31.53 -22.93 -1.41
N CYS A 20 31.15 -24.16 -1.09
CA CYS A 20 31.04 -24.71 0.27
C CYS A 20 32.40 -24.79 0.91
N LYS A 21 32.93 -23.68 1.43
CA LYS A 21 34.21 -23.60 2.16
C LYS A 21 34.10 -22.82 3.45
N SER A 22 33.13 -23.10 4.28
CA SER A 22 33.04 -22.48 5.60
C SER A 22 32.60 -23.45 6.72
N TRP A 23 32.74 -24.75 6.50
CA TRP A 23 32.41 -25.75 7.54
C TRP A 23 33.61 -26.59 8.00
N PHE A 24 34.85 -26.14 7.75
CA PHE A 24 36.06 -26.89 8.11
C PHE A 24 36.96 -26.21 9.13
N PHE A 25 36.52 -25.18 9.83
CA PHE A 25 37.39 -24.47 10.80
C PHE A 25 37.08 -24.73 12.29
N ILE A 26 36.19 -25.66 12.63
CA ILE A 26 35.96 -26.07 14.03
C ILE A 26 36.60 -27.44 14.35
N GLY A 27 37.23 -28.09 13.39
CA GLY A 27 37.81 -29.42 13.53
C GLY A 27 39.34 -29.49 13.78
N LEU A 28 40.04 -28.37 13.91
CA LEU A 28 41.52 -28.42 13.93
C LEU A 28 42.16 -27.67 15.10
N LEU A 29 41.64 -27.84 16.32
CA LEU A 29 42.37 -27.36 17.52
C LEU A 29 42.37 -28.38 18.66
N MET A 30 42.45 -29.68 18.34
CA MET A 30 42.67 -30.73 19.35
C MET A 30 43.65 -31.82 18.87
N THR A 31 44.82 -31.42 18.43
CA THR A 31 45.90 -32.39 18.19
C THR A 31 47.27 -31.78 18.51
N PHE A 32 47.51 -31.47 19.76
CA PHE A 32 48.87 -31.31 20.26
C PHE A 32 48.85 -31.41 21.81
N CYS A 33 48.85 -32.62 22.34
CA CYS A 33 49.40 -32.96 23.64
C CYS A 33 49.42 -34.50 23.79
N LEU A 34 50.32 -35.16 23.08
CA LEU A 34 50.72 -36.50 23.39
C LEU A 34 52.24 -36.48 23.47
N ALA A 35 52.76 -36.17 24.64
CA ALA A 35 54.04 -36.67 25.12
C ALA A 35 54.32 -36.10 26.52
N ALA A 36 53.81 -36.74 27.54
CA ALA A 36 54.48 -36.83 28.84
C ALA A 36 53.97 -38.11 29.53
N CYS A 37 54.64 -39.18 29.31
CA CYS A 37 54.60 -40.29 30.25
C CYS A 37 55.12 -39.79 31.58
N SER A 38 54.32 -39.81 32.64
CA SER A 38 54.67 -40.03 33.98
C SER A 38 53.72 -41.05 34.55
N ASP A 39 54.18 -42.22 34.87
CA ASP A 39 53.50 -43.23 35.68
C ASP A 39 53.08 -42.56 36.99
N ASP A 40 51.88 -42.12 37.11
CA ASP A 40 51.12 -42.02 38.34
C ASP A 40 49.78 -42.67 38.02
N ASP A 41 49.49 -43.84 38.53
CA ASP A 41 48.23 -44.53 38.58
C ASP A 41 47.20 -43.68 39.36
N ASP A 42 46.85 -42.54 38.85
CA ASP A 42 45.57 -41.90 39.23
C ASP A 42 44.51 -42.68 38.49
N ASP A 43 43.79 -43.54 39.20
CA ASP A 43 42.54 -44.20 38.72
C ASP A 43 41.59 -43.13 38.22
N ALA A 44 41.63 -42.87 36.92
CA ALA A 44 40.74 -41.89 36.26
C ALA A 44 39.30 -42.34 36.51
N VAL A 45 38.62 -41.65 37.39
CA VAL A 45 37.19 -41.96 37.73
C VAL A 45 36.35 -41.97 36.45
N ALA A 46 35.83 -43.16 36.13
CA ALA A 46 34.95 -43.30 34.95
C ALA A 46 33.72 -42.38 35.08
N PRO A 47 33.37 -41.61 34.03
CA PRO A 47 32.25 -40.69 34.10
C PRO A 47 30.93 -41.44 34.25
N ILE A 48 30.10 -40.99 35.19
CA ILE A 48 28.71 -41.48 35.40
C ILE A 48 27.79 -40.37 35.04
N PHE A 49 27.08 -40.53 33.90
CA PHE A 49 26.15 -39.50 33.40
C PHE A 49 24.78 -39.60 34.05
N PRO A 50 24.12 -38.45 34.37
CA PRO A 50 22.78 -38.43 34.88
C PRO A 50 21.76 -38.82 33.82
N GLU A 51 20.56 -39.19 34.26
CA GLU A 51 19.43 -39.44 33.34
C GLU A 51 19.03 -38.18 32.61
N LYS A 52 18.57 -38.36 31.34
CA LYS A 52 18.08 -37.27 30.50
C LYS A 52 16.79 -36.69 31.08
N GLN A 53 16.70 -35.35 31.11
CA GLN A 53 15.54 -34.59 31.58
C GLN A 53 14.91 -33.79 30.43
N ASN A 54 13.60 -33.63 30.47
CA ASN A 54 12.89 -32.77 29.55
C ASN A 54 12.41 -31.51 30.30
N ILE A 55 12.68 -30.33 29.74
CA ILE A 55 12.45 -29.04 30.37
C ILE A 55 11.63 -28.21 29.41
N VAL A 56 10.54 -27.57 29.88
CA VAL A 56 9.81 -26.54 29.12
C VAL A 56 10.28 -25.19 29.67
N CYS A 57 10.83 -24.36 28.78
CA CYS A 57 11.28 -23.00 29.09
C CYS A 57 10.95 -22.10 27.89
N ASN A 58 9.92 -21.26 28.06
CA ASN A 58 9.48 -20.37 27.00
C ASN A 58 10.36 -19.13 26.91
N ALA A 59 10.27 -18.40 25.80
CA ALA A 59 11.02 -17.18 25.60
C ALA A 59 10.78 -16.17 26.74
N GLY A 60 11.86 -15.61 27.27
CA GLY A 60 11.87 -14.72 28.43
C GLY A 60 11.82 -15.44 29.78
N GLU A 61 11.68 -16.78 29.82
CA GLU A 61 11.69 -17.55 31.06
C GLU A 61 13.08 -18.03 31.44
N THR A 62 13.27 -18.25 32.73
CA THR A 62 14.40 -18.95 33.29
C THR A 62 13.93 -20.23 33.99
N LYS A 63 14.77 -21.30 33.95
CA LYS A 63 14.50 -22.56 34.65
C LYS A 63 15.80 -23.08 35.27
N GLU A 64 15.71 -23.58 36.50
CA GLU A 64 16.81 -24.28 37.13
C GLU A 64 16.90 -25.71 36.57
N PHE A 65 18.11 -26.12 36.26
CA PHE A 65 18.45 -27.46 35.82
C PHE A 65 19.50 -28.05 36.74
N THR A 66 19.16 -29.11 37.46
CA THR A 66 20.02 -29.77 38.45
C THR A 66 20.44 -31.12 37.94
N PHE A 67 21.73 -31.41 38.04
CA PHE A 67 22.33 -32.71 37.71
C PHE A 67 23.51 -33.02 38.64
N THR A 68 23.95 -34.29 38.65
CA THR A 68 25.13 -34.71 39.42
C THR A 68 26.22 -35.13 38.47
N ALA A 69 27.43 -34.63 38.70
CA ALA A 69 28.64 -34.98 37.98
C ALA A 69 29.64 -35.61 38.97
N ASN A 70 30.26 -36.72 38.60
CA ASN A 70 31.24 -37.41 39.45
C ASN A 70 32.69 -37.02 39.13
N THR A 71 32.91 -36.17 38.14
CA THR A 71 34.21 -35.64 37.73
C THR A 71 34.06 -34.21 37.22
N ASN A 72 35.13 -33.55 36.82
CA ASN A 72 35.09 -32.24 36.17
C ASN A 72 34.24 -32.33 34.91
N TRP A 73 33.42 -31.31 34.68
CA TRP A 73 32.41 -31.30 33.64
C TRP A 73 32.34 -29.99 32.86
N SER A 74 31.80 -30.08 31.67
CA SER A 74 31.35 -28.93 30.85
C SER A 74 29.99 -29.24 30.29
N LEU A 75 29.04 -28.31 30.42
CA LEU A 75 27.67 -28.42 29.90
C LEU A 75 27.50 -27.37 28.81
N ALA A 76 27.10 -27.80 27.60
CA ALA A 76 26.91 -26.96 26.46
C ALA A 76 25.46 -26.99 25.98
N SER A 77 24.94 -25.85 25.48
CA SER A 77 23.65 -25.76 24.77
C SER A 77 23.86 -25.83 23.26
N SER A 78 23.02 -26.62 22.58
CA SER A 78 23.06 -26.77 21.12
C SER A 78 22.34 -25.63 20.34
N ALA A 79 21.73 -24.66 21.03
CA ALA A 79 20.93 -23.63 20.40
C ALA A 79 21.23 -22.23 20.94
N ILE A 80 21.33 -21.25 20.06
CA ILE A 80 21.65 -19.85 20.41
C ILE A 80 20.60 -19.18 21.31
N TRP A 81 19.37 -19.67 21.31
CA TRP A 81 18.29 -19.15 22.14
C TRP A 81 18.23 -19.76 23.55
N CYS A 82 18.97 -20.85 23.78
CA CYS A 82 19.03 -21.54 25.06
C CYS A 82 20.41 -21.28 25.68
N LYS A 83 20.47 -20.43 26.67
CA LYS A 83 21.70 -19.97 27.31
C LYS A 83 21.73 -20.35 28.78
N PHE A 84 22.90 -20.35 29.37
CA PHE A 84 23.07 -20.46 30.82
C PHE A 84 23.30 -19.07 31.39
N GLN A 85 22.61 -18.76 32.47
CA GLN A 85 22.76 -17.48 33.16
C GLN A 85 23.65 -17.68 34.39
N SER A 86 24.78 -16.98 34.45
CA SER A 86 25.71 -16.99 35.55
C SER A 86 26.21 -15.56 35.83
N ASN A 87 25.99 -15.05 37.03
CA ASN A 87 26.47 -13.73 37.48
C ASN A 87 26.20 -12.59 36.48
N ASP A 88 24.98 -12.48 35.98
CA ASP A 88 24.54 -11.51 34.97
C ASP A 88 25.19 -11.68 33.56
N MET A 89 25.90 -12.77 33.33
CA MET A 89 26.43 -13.16 32.02
C MET A 89 25.59 -14.30 31.41
N GLU A 90 25.45 -14.25 30.11
CA GLU A 90 24.78 -15.28 29.31
C GLU A 90 25.85 -16.08 28.56
N GLU A 91 25.93 -17.38 28.85
CA GLU A 91 26.92 -18.27 28.28
C GLU A 91 26.27 -19.46 27.58
N PHE A 92 26.92 -19.99 26.55
CA PHE A 92 26.48 -21.22 25.86
C PHE A 92 27.12 -22.48 26.47
N VAL A 93 28.17 -22.30 27.26
CA VAL A 93 28.91 -23.37 27.89
C VAL A 93 29.23 -22.95 29.30
N VAL A 94 28.91 -23.80 30.26
CA VAL A 94 29.31 -23.65 31.65
C VAL A 94 30.11 -24.88 32.08
N SER A 95 30.98 -24.73 33.07
CA SER A 95 31.81 -25.81 33.55
C SER A 95 31.94 -25.79 35.06
N GLY A 96 32.30 -26.92 35.62
CA GLY A 96 32.51 -27.05 37.07
C GLY A 96 33.23 -28.33 37.47
N THR A 97 33.27 -28.57 38.79
CA THR A 97 33.90 -29.75 39.40
C THR A 97 32.84 -30.77 39.84
N ALA A 98 33.23 -31.96 40.19
CA ALA A 98 32.35 -33.01 40.70
C ALA A 98 31.40 -32.52 41.79
N GLY A 99 30.18 -33.06 41.83
CA GLY A 99 29.14 -32.76 42.81
C GLY A 99 27.77 -32.56 42.18
N THR A 100 26.76 -32.24 43.00
CA THR A 100 25.48 -31.83 42.53
C THR A 100 25.52 -30.39 42.08
N GLN A 101 25.13 -30.12 40.85
CA GLN A 101 25.20 -28.83 40.18
C GLN A 101 23.80 -28.32 39.84
N THR A 102 23.60 -27.04 40.02
CA THR A 102 22.36 -26.34 39.54
C THR A 102 22.80 -25.21 38.65
N VAL A 103 22.30 -25.21 37.42
CA VAL A 103 22.54 -24.15 36.43
C VAL A 103 21.20 -23.51 36.09
N THR A 104 21.21 -22.23 35.84
CA THR A 104 19.99 -21.50 35.37
C THR A 104 20.02 -21.45 33.85
N ILE A 105 18.97 -22.02 33.23
CA ILE A 105 18.71 -21.94 31.82
C ILE A 105 17.90 -20.71 31.56
N LEU A 106 18.30 -19.89 30.59
CA LEU A 106 17.54 -18.76 30.02
C LEU A 106 17.14 -19.11 28.59
N ALA A 107 15.83 -19.06 28.28
CA ALA A 107 15.34 -19.12 26.91
C ALA A 107 15.10 -17.71 26.39
N THR A 108 15.79 -17.32 25.32
CA THR A 108 15.59 -16.04 24.65
C THR A 108 14.60 -16.21 23.49
N ASP A 109 14.20 -15.10 22.86
CA ASP A 109 13.37 -15.08 21.65
C ASP A 109 14.17 -15.20 20.34
N ASP A 110 15.51 -15.31 20.45
CA ASP A 110 16.39 -15.48 19.30
C ASP A 110 15.92 -16.63 18.38
N ASN A 111 15.70 -16.33 17.11
CA ASN A 111 15.25 -17.30 16.10
C ASN A 111 14.00 -18.11 16.49
N GLN A 112 13.11 -17.55 17.32
CA GLN A 112 11.86 -18.22 17.67
C GLN A 112 10.99 -18.39 16.42
N LYS A 113 10.55 -19.64 16.17
CA LYS A 113 9.67 -19.95 15.04
C LYS A 113 8.24 -19.48 15.34
N VAL A 114 7.55 -19.03 14.30
CA VAL A 114 6.17 -18.54 14.41
C VAL A 114 5.22 -19.73 14.65
N ASP A 115 5.43 -20.83 13.96
CA ASP A 115 4.52 -21.97 13.85
C ASP A 115 5.00 -23.25 14.52
N ASN A 116 6.28 -23.35 14.88
CA ASN A 116 6.89 -24.56 15.41
C ASN A 116 7.59 -24.35 16.74
N ILE A 117 7.51 -25.35 17.61
CA ILE A 117 8.33 -25.43 18.81
C ILE A 117 9.82 -25.52 18.44
N SER A 118 10.67 -25.01 19.30
CA SER A 118 12.12 -25.14 19.19
C SER A 118 12.65 -26.06 20.27
N VAL A 119 13.62 -26.90 19.94
CA VAL A 119 14.27 -27.84 20.91
C VAL A 119 15.75 -27.60 20.93
N ALA A 120 16.30 -27.40 22.12
CA ALA A 120 17.75 -27.36 22.40
C ALA A 120 18.18 -28.59 23.19
N LYS A 121 19.37 -29.11 22.89
CA LYS A 121 19.99 -30.19 23.66
C LYS A 121 20.99 -29.62 24.62
N LEU A 122 21.03 -30.18 25.84
CA LEU A 122 22.03 -29.92 26.83
C LEU A 122 23.04 -31.07 26.84
N GLU A 123 24.24 -30.77 26.40
CA GLU A 123 25.32 -31.75 26.17
C GLU A 123 26.35 -31.68 27.29
N LEU A 124 26.40 -32.71 28.14
CA LEU A 124 27.34 -32.81 29.23
C LEU A 124 28.58 -33.59 28.80
N THR A 125 29.73 -32.96 28.97
CA THR A 125 31.04 -33.58 28.72
C THR A 125 31.76 -33.88 30.04
N MET A 126 32.13 -35.12 30.25
CA MET A 126 32.93 -35.58 31.39
C MET A 126 33.92 -36.67 30.92
N GLY A 127 35.17 -36.64 31.40
CA GLY A 127 36.16 -37.63 31.04
C GLY A 127 36.37 -37.85 29.54
N GLY A 128 36.20 -36.79 28.73
CA GLY A 128 36.29 -36.86 27.27
C GLY A 128 35.10 -37.47 26.54
N GLN A 129 34.01 -37.82 27.25
CA GLN A 129 32.75 -38.31 26.67
C GLN A 129 31.69 -37.24 26.76
N THR A 130 30.84 -37.13 25.72
CA THR A 130 29.73 -36.16 25.68
C THR A 130 28.40 -36.88 25.50
N ILE A 131 27.46 -36.60 26.37
CA ILE A 131 26.08 -37.19 26.34
C ILE A 131 25.04 -36.09 26.50
N VAL A 132 23.92 -36.22 25.80
CA VAL A 132 22.74 -35.32 25.96
C VAL A 132 22.03 -35.71 27.26
N ILE A 133 22.05 -34.84 28.26
CA ILE A 133 21.41 -35.05 29.55
C ILE A 133 20.12 -34.19 29.73
N GLY A 134 19.82 -33.34 28.78
CA GLY A 134 18.61 -32.54 28.81
C GLY A 134 18.12 -32.16 27.43
N GLU A 135 16.80 -31.97 27.30
CA GLU A 135 16.17 -31.32 26.17
C GLU A 135 15.31 -30.18 26.68
N VAL A 136 15.57 -28.97 26.17
CA VAL A 136 14.82 -27.76 26.49
C VAL A 136 13.88 -27.48 25.33
N THR A 137 12.60 -27.45 25.62
CA THR A 137 11.56 -27.13 24.65
C THR A 137 11.05 -25.72 24.86
N ARG A 138 11.01 -24.91 23.79
CA ARG A 138 10.44 -23.56 23.76
C ARG A 138 9.26 -23.56 22.80
N SER A 139 8.09 -23.02 23.24
CA SER A 139 6.90 -22.90 22.41
C SER A 139 7.13 -22.06 21.15
N ALA A 140 6.25 -22.21 20.16
CA ALA A 140 6.18 -21.33 19.01
C ALA A 140 5.84 -19.90 19.47
N LYS A 141 6.29 -18.88 18.72
CA LYS A 141 5.95 -17.48 18.99
C LYS A 141 4.47 -17.20 18.81
N GLY A 142 3.85 -17.88 17.84
CA GLY A 142 2.49 -17.61 17.38
C GLY A 142 2.48 -16.59 16.25
N TYR A 143 1.38 -16.55 15.51
CA TYR A 143 1.16 -15.59 14.45
C TYR A 143 0.62 -14.29 15.03
N GLU A 144 1.24 -13.19 14.69
CA GLU A 144 0.84 -11.83 15.08
C GLU A 144 0.66 -11.00 13.81
N LEU A 145 -0.50 -10.37 13.66
CA LEU A 145 -0.79 -9.40 12.61
C LEU A 145 -1.63 -8.28 13.18
N GLU A 146 -1.20 -7.06 12.93
CA GLU A 146 -1.83 -5.84 13.41
C GLU A 146 -2.11 -4.91 12.22
N VAL A 147 -3.29 -4.28 12.24
CA VAL A 147 -3.71 -3.31 11.23
C VAL A 147 -4.13 -2.04 11.95
N TYR A 148 -3.53 -0.91 11.55
CA TYR A 148 -3.78 0.40 12.13
C TYR A 148 -4.22 1.40 11.07
N ASP A 149 -5.09 2.33 11.45
CA ASP A 149 -5.43 3.48 10.65
C ASP A 149 -4.37 4.59 10.77
N GLU A 150 -4.59 5.72 10.10
CA GLU A 150 -3.68 6.88 10.14
C GLU A 150 -3.60 7.54 11.53
N ALA A 151 -4.56 7.29 12.41
CA ALA A 151 -4.54 7.75 13.80
C ALA A 151 -3.79 6.79 14.74
N GLY A 152 -3.38 5.61 14.24
CA GLY A 152 -2.73 4.55 15.03
C GLY A 152 -3.70 3.68 15.80
N GLU A 153 -4.98 3.72 15.47
CA GLU A 153 -6.01 2.87 16.10
C GLU A 153 -6.20 1.57 15.33
N VAL A 154 -6.51 0.50 16.04
CA VAL A 154 -6.73 -0.83 15.43
C VAL A 154 -7.96 -0.80 14.52
N VAL A 155 -7.76 -1.11 13.24
CA VAL A 155 -8.81 -1.07 12.22
C VAL A 155 -9.73 -2.29 12.33
N LYS A 156 -10.97 -2.07 12.75
CA LYS A 156 -12.07 -3.06 12.68
C LYS A 156 -12.99 -2.81 11.49
N GLU A 157 -13.08 -1.55 11.12
CA GLU A 157 -13.82 -1.05 9.96
C GLU A 157 -13.05 0.13 9.37
N LEU A 158 -13.01 0.21 8.03
CA LEU A 158 -12.42 1.32 7.32
C LEU A 158 -13.42 1.87 6.30
N LYS A 159 -13.61 3.19 6.32
CA LYS A 159 -14.37 3.89 5.30
C LYS A 159 -13.52 4.07 4.06
N VAL A 160 -14.01 3.57 2.92
CA VAL A 160 -13.33 3.67 1.64
C VAL A 160 -13.48 5.09 1.08
N GLY A 161 -12.39 5.67 0.60
CA GLY A 161 -12.39 7.02 0.03
C GLY A 161 -13.07 7.09 -1.34
N TYR A 162 -13.62 8.26 -1.66
CA TYR A 162 -14.21 8.54 -2.98
C TYR A 162 -13.17 9.03 -3.98
N GLN A 163 -12.40 10.05 -3.64
CA GLN A 163 -11.36 10.64 -4.48
C GLN A 163 -9.97 10.16 -4.08
N ASP A 164 -9.70 10.18 -2.81
CA ASP A 164 -8.42 9.82 -2.22
C ASP A 164 -8.46 8.42 -1.60
N PHE A 165 -7.31 7.79 -1.49
CA PHE A 165 -7.18 6.52 -0.79
C PHE A 165 -7.24 6.71 0.72
N SER A 166 -8.19 6.03 1.37
CA SER A 166 -8.17 5.88 2.82
C SER A 166 -7.05 4.93 3.20
N LYS A 167 -6.11 5.41 4.00
CA LYS A 167 -4.86 4.71 4.32
C LYS A 167 -4.98 3.85 5.57
N PHE A 168 -4.19 2.79 5.60
CA PHE A 168 -3.99 1.93 6.75
C PHE A 168 -2.59 1.33 6.69
N SER A 169 -2.06 0.91 7.83
CA SER A 169 -0.79 0.19 7.91
C SER A 169 -1.00 -1.23 8.44
N VAL A 170 -0.15 -2.15 7.99
CA VAL A 170 -0.18 -3.57 8.39
C VAL A 170 1.22 -4.01 8.78
N LYS A 171 1.34 -4.69 9.91
CA LYS A 171 2.57 -5.30 10.37
C LYS A 171 2.30 -6.72 10.83
N ALA A 172 3.13 -7.67 10.43
CA ALA A 172 3.04 -9.06 10.87
C ALA A 172 4.42 -9.67 11.12
N ASN A 173 4.47 -10.67 11.98
CA ASN A 173 5.69 -11.46 12.22
C ASN A 173 5.84 -12.63 11.21
N PHE A 174 5.05 -12.63 10.15
CA PHE A 174 5.07 -13.59 9.04
C PHE A 174 4.81 -12.87 7.72
N ARG A 175 5.03 -13.54 6.59
CA ARG A 175 4.67 -13.00 5.27
C ARG A 175 3.19 -13.09 5.06
N PHE A 176 2.59 -12.01 4.57
CA PHE A 176 1.15 -11.93 4.35
C PHE A 176 0.82 -11.28 3.01
N ALA A 177 -0.42 -11.50 2.56
CA ALA A 177 -1.03 -10.80 1.45
C ALA A 177 -2.46 -10.39 1.80
N ALA A 178 -2.90 -9.24 1.28
CA ALA A 178 -4.31 -8.89 1.29
C ALA A 178 -5.07 -9.74 0.27
N THR A 179 -6.13 -10.38 0.73
CA THR A 179 -6.99 -11.26 -0.06
C THR A 179 -8.45 -10.87 0.14
N ASN A 180 -9.34 -11.47 -0.63
CA ASN A 180 -10.79 -11.29 -0.50
C ASN A 180 -11.24 -9.82 -0.55
N LEU A 181 -10.68 -9.01 -1.48
CA LEU A 181 -11.16 -7.65 -1.70
C LEU A 181 -12.59 -7.66 -2.27
N PRO A 182 -13.50 -6.82 -1.73
CA PRO A 182 -14.80 -6.61 -2.36
C PRO A 182 -14.64 -6.03 -3.76
N GLY A 183 -15.43 -6.51 -4.73
CA GLY A 183 -15.31 -6.10 -6.14
C GLY A 183 -15.62 -4.61 -6.45
N TRP A 184 -16.01 -3.84 -5.44
CA TRP A 184 -16.26 -2.39 -5.53
C TRP A 184 -15.12 -1.54 -4.94
N VAL A 185 -14.07 -2.18 -4.40
CA VAL A 185 -12.92 -1.51 -3.76
C VAL A 185 -11.69 -1.64 -4.64
N GLU A 186 -11.01 -0.53 -4.84
CA GLU A 186 -9.69 -0.46 -5.45
C GLU A 186 -8.63 -0.40 -4.34
N LEU A 187 -7.65 -1.28 -4.43
CA LEU A 187 -6.47 -1.27 -3.57
C LEU A 187 -5.34 -0.53 -4.27
N GLU A 188 -4.72 0.42 -3.58
CA GLU A 188 -3.59 1.18 -4.10
C GLU A 188 -2.45 0.25 -4.53
N GLY A 189 -1.96 0.44 -5.76
CA GLY A 189 -0.95 -0.44 -6.35
C GLY A 189 -1.45 -1.83 -6.78
N GLY A 190 -2.75 -2.12 -6.63
CA GLY A 190 -3.42 -3.36 -7.08
C GLY A 190 -3.18 -4.58 -6.20
N SER A 191 -2.18 -4.57 -5.33
CA SER A 191 -1.89 -5.65 -4.38
C SER A 191 -1.18 -5.13 -3.14
N LEU A 192 -1.40 -5.76 -1.99
CA LEU A 192 -0.68 -5.47 -0.75
C LEU A 192 -0.08 -6.77 -0.22
N VAL A 193 1.23 -6.81 -0.16
CA VAL A 193 2.01 -7.93 0.40
C VAL A 193 3.01 -7.38 1.40
N GLY A 194 3.21 -8.08 2.50
CA GLY A 194 4.14 -7.69 3.55
C GLY A 194 5.19 -8.76 3.85
N ALA A 195 6.40 -8.32 4.13
CA ALA A 195 7.47 -9.17 4.62
C ALA A 195 7.46 -9.25 6.15
N VAL A 196 8.15 -10.23 6.68
CA VAL A 196 8.27 -10.49 8.14
C VAL A 196 8.78 -9.25 8.88
N ASN A 197 8.03 -8.80 9.88
CA ASN A 197 8.34 -7.63 10.73
C ASN A 197 8.52 -6.29 10.00
N GLN A 198 8.06 -6.20 8.75
CA GLN A 198 8.00 -4.93 8.02
C GLN A 198 6.60 -4.37 8.07
N GLU A 199 6.51 -3.08 8.33
CA GLU A 199 5.27 -2.34 8.21
C GLU A 199 5.04 -1.94 6.75
N VAL A 200 3.82 -2.17 6.24
CA VAL A 200 3.43 -1.83 4.87
C VAL A 200 2.17 -0.96 4.93
N THR A 201 2.14 0.10 4.16
CA THR A 201 0.96 0.95 4.03
C THR A 201 0.15 0.54 2.82
N GLY A 202 -1.14 0.39 3.02
CA GLY A 202 -2.15 0.20 1.98
C GLY A 202 -3.10 1.39 1.90
N GLY A 203 -3.84 1.45 0.81
CA GLY A 203 -4.88 2.46 0.62
C GLY A 203 -6.08 1.86 -0.10
N LEU A 204 -7.28 2.27 0.28
CA LEU A 204 -8.53 1.81 -0.28
C LEU A 204 -9.33 2.98 -0.85
N LYS A 205 -9.84 2.79 -2.06
CA LYS A 205 -10.70 3.74 -2.73
C LYS A 205 -11.83 3.00 -3.43
N ILE A 206 -12.96 3.68 -3.68
CA ILE A 206 -14.05 3.08 -4.43
C ILE A 206 -13.71 2.94 -5.91
N ILE A 207 -14.07 1.81 -6.50
CA ILE A 207 -14.04 1.67 -7.96
C ILE A 207 -15.21 2.46 -8.52
N LYS A 208 -14.91 3.50 -9.30
CA LYS A 208 -15.90 4.33 -9.97
C LYS A 208 -16.49 3.56 -11.14
N ASP A 209 -17.79 3.32 -11.09
CA ASP A 209 -18.55 2.58 -12.07
C ASP A 209 -19.93 3.22 -12.21
N GLU A 210 -20.33 3.61 -13.39
CA GLU A 210 -21.53 4.33 -13.84
C GLU A 210 -22.45 4.95 -12.75
N ASN A 211 -22.85 4.20 -11.75
CA ASN A 211 -23.71 4.67 -10.66
C ASN A 211 -23.37 4.07 -9.28
N ARG A 212 -22.46 3.12 -9.20
CA ARG A 212 -22.18 2.42 -7.93
C ARG A 212 -21.64 3.35 -6.87
N GLU A 213 -20.74 4.24 -7.25
CA GLU A 213 -20.11 5.19 -6.34
C GLU A 213 -21.06 6.27 -5.80
N LYS A 214 -22.27 6.40 -6.34
CA LYS A 214 -23.25 7.38 -5.83
C LYS A 214 -23.87 6.96 -4.51
N TYR A 215 -23.98 5.67 -4.26
CA TYR A 215 -24.75 5.12 -3.15
C TYR A 215 -23.83 4.58 -2.06
N PRO A 216 -24.24 4.71 -0.79
CA PRO A 216 -23.48 4.15 0.33
C PRO A 216 -23.44 2.62 0.26
N VAL A 217 -22.38 2.06 0.84
CA VAL A 217 -22.21 0.62 1.06
C VAL A 217 -21.97 0.40 2.54
N GLU A 218 -22.87 -0.32 3.17
CA GLU A 218 -22.80 -0.63 4.59
C GLU A 218 -21.71 -1.65 4.89
N ALA A 219 -21.08 -1.50 6.05
CA ALA A 219 -20.16 -2.49 6.59
C ALA A 219 -20.89 -3.82 6.84
N SER A 220 -20.36 -4.89 6.29
CA SER A 220 -20.96 -6.23 6.44
C SER A 220 -19.89 -7.32 6.33
N ASP A 221 -20.24 -8.53 6.71
CA ASP A 221 -19.35 -9.69 6.57
C ASP A 221 -19.06 -10.10 5.11
N LYS A 222 -19.77 -9.49 4.15
CA LYS A 222 -19.51 -9.65 2.71
C LYS A 222 -18.54 -8.59 2.19
N ASN A 223 -18.40 -7.50 2.91
CA ASN A 223 -17.53 -6.37 2.56
C ASN A 223 -16.34 -6.37 3.50
N VAL A 224 -15.46 -7.36 3.36
CA VAL A 224 -14.25 -7.51 4.20
C VAL A 224 -13.00 -7.61 3.36
N ILE A 225 -11.92 -7.09 3.91
CA ILE A 225 -10.56 -7.36 3.42
C ILE A 225 -9.92 -8.32 4.40
N THR A 226 -9.30 -9.36 3.87
CA THR A 226 -8.66 -10.41 4.67
C THR A 226 -7.17 -10.43 4.40
N PHE A 227 -6.39 -10.61 5.46
CA PHE A 227 -4.95 -10.85 5.37
C PHE A 227 -4.67 -12.32 5.64
N SER A 228 -4.00 -12.96 4.71
CA SER A 228 -3.67 -14.39 4.74
C SER A 228 -2.17 -14.61 4.60
N ASP A 229 -1.68 -15.74 5.10
CA ASP A 229 -0.32 -16.21 4.83
C ASP A 229 -0.15 -16.74 3.39
N GLU A 230 1.06 -17.22 3.09
CA GLU A 230 1.40 -17.81 1.78
C GLU A 230 0.60 -19.08 1.47
N GLU A 231 0.03 -19.75 2.46
CA GLU A 231 -0.81 -20.95 2.32
C GLU A 231 -2.31 -20.60 2.16
N GLY A 232 -2.66 -19.33 2.28
CA GLY A 232 -4.04 -18.82 2.17
C GLY A 232 -4.84 -18.90 3.47
N LYS A 233 -4.19 -19.19 4.61
CA LYS A 233 -4.85 -19.18 5.91
C LYS A 233 -5.06 -17.73 6.36
N ALA A 234 -6.32 -17.39 6.64
CA ALA A 234 -6.70 -16.06 7.12
C ALA A 234 -6.28 -15.83 8.58
N PHE A 235 -5.71 -14.66 8.87
CA PHE A 235 -5.27 -14.25 10.21
C PHE A 235 -5.97 -13.01 10.73
N TYR A 236 -6.36 -12.12 9.84
CA TYR A 236 -7.05 -10.89 10.20
C TYR A 236 -8.01 -10.48 9.11
N SER A 237 -9.12 -9.86 9.49
CA SER A 237 -10.05 -9.25 8.55
C SER A 237 -10.66 -8.01 9.16
N PHE A 238 -10.87 -6.97 8.34
CA PHE A 238 -11.65 -5.82 8.73
C PHE A 238 -12.76 -5.54 7.71
N LYS A 239 -13.82 -4.90 8.18
CA LYS A 239 -14.94 -4.51 7.33
C LYS A 239 -14.63 -3.24 6.60
N VAL A 240 -15.18 -3.10 5.40
CA VAL A 240 -15.14 -1.85 4.66
C VAL A 240 -16.54 -1.33 4.41
N SER A 241 -16.69 -0.02 4.52
CA SER A 241 -17.90 0.73 4.24
C SER A 241 -17.59 1.91 3.34
N TYR A 242 -18.64 2.50 2.79
CA TYR A 242 -18.54 3.68 1.95
C TYR A 242 -19.77 4.55 2.13
N ASP A 243 -19.58 5.84 2.42
CA ASP A 243 -20.68 6.77 2.74
C ASP A 243 -21.49 7.23 1.50
N GLY A 244 -21.03 6.85 0.31
CA GLY A 244 -21.59 7.37 -0.93
C GLY A 244 -20.88 8.64 -1.41
N MET A 245 -21.25 9.10 -2.57
CA MET A 245 -20.72 10.33 -3.14
C MET A 245 -21.11 11.53 -2.28
N THR A 246 -20.15 12.35 -1.91
CA THR A 246 -20.43 13.56 -1.11
C THR A 246 -21.33 14.52 -1.88
N PRO A 247 -22.39 15.07 -1.25
CA PRO A 247 -23.19 16.12 -1.86
C PRO A 247 -22.33 17.31 -2.30
N GLY A 248 -22.59 17.84 -3.50
CA GLY A 248 -21.79 18.91 -4.10
C GLY A 248 -20.59 18.45 -4.92
N VAL A 249 -20.11 17.23 -4.74
CA VAL A 249 -19.08 16.67 -5.63
C VAL A 249 -19.68 16.45 -7.02
N MET A 250 -18.96 16.97 -8.03
CA MET A 250 -19.29 16.79 -9.44
C MET A 250 -18.03 16.37 -10.19
N GLU A 251 -18.17 15.38 -11.05
CA GLU A 251 -17.13 14.98 -11.99
C GLU A 251 -17.54 15.31 -13.42
N LEU A 252 -16.65 15.99 -14.13
CA LEU A 252 -16.79 16.32 -15.52
C LEU A 252 -15.79 15.52 -16.34
N THR A 253 -16.27 14.76 -17.33
CA THR A 253 -15.40 14.07 -18.28
C THR A 253 -15.55 14.68 -19.66
N LEU A 254 -14.49 15.32 -20.15
CA LEU A 254 -14.41 15.94 -21.45
C LEU A 254 -13.89 14.95 -22.51
N PRO A 255 -14.12 15.22 -23.82
CA PRO A 255 -13.56 14.39 -24.90
C PRO A 255 -12.04 14.33 -24.94
N SER A 256 -11.37 15.23 -24.24
CA SER A 256 -9.92 15.33 -24.16
C SER A 256 -9.49 15.53 -22.71
N THR A 257 -8.38 14.94 -22.34
CA THR A 257 -7.74 15.11 -21.01
C THR A 257 -7.01 16.44 -20.86
N TYR A 258 -6.94 17.25 -21.92
CA TYR A 258 -6.24 18.54 -21.97
C TYR A 258 -7.19 19.74 -21.99
N PRO A 259 -6.61 20.95 -21.80
CA PRO A 259 -7.39 22.06 -21.28
C PRO A 259 -8.59 22.44 -22.11
N THR A 260 -9.43 23.02 -21.44
CA THR A 260 -10.82 23.44 -21.64
C THR A 260 -11.08 24.38 -22.82
N ASN A 261 -10.03 24.85 -23.54
CA ASN A 261 -10.16 25.81 -24.64
C ASN A 261 -10.47 25.11 -25.96
N TRP A 262 -11.62 25.38 -26.51
CA TRP A 262 -12.07 24.87 -27.78
C TRP A 262 -12.33 26.04 -28.74
N VAL A 263 -11.66 26.04 -29.87
CA VAL A 263 -11.96 26.98 -30.95
C VAL A 263 -13.16 26.46 -31.73
N VAL A 264 -14.19 27.27 -31.82
CA VAL A 264 -15.43 26.95 -32.52
C VAL A 264 -15.49 27.77 -33.79
N SER A 265 -15.86 27.14 -34.92
CA SER A 265 -16.05 27.83 -36.18
C SER A 265 -17.21 28.83 -36.10
N MET A 266 -17.17 29.89 -36.89
CA MET A 266 -18.21 30.94 -36.93
C MET A 266 -19.63 30.40 -37.16
N ASP A 267 -19.76 29.29 -37.88
CA ASP A 267 -21.05 28.63 -38.10
C ASP A 267 -21.49 27.73 -36.93
N GLY A 268 -20.74 27.72 -35.83
CA GLY A 268 -21.04 26.92 -34.63
C GLY A 268 -20.90 25.41 -34.81
N LYS A 269 -20.42 24.92 -35.98
CA LYS A 269 -20.49 23.49 -36.31
C LYS A 269 -19.21 22.69 -36.13
N THR A 270 -18.07 23.35 -35.91
CA THR A 270 -16.80 22.66 -35.74
C THR A 270 -16.10 23.13 -34.47
N PHE A 271 -15.80 22.18 -33.60
CA PHE A 271 -15.05 22.39 -32.35
C PHE A 271 -13.65 21.81 -32.52
N THR A 272 -12.65 22.63 -32.39
CA THR A 272 -11.24 22.22 -32.54
C THR A 272 -10.45 22.53 -31.27
N GLN A 273 -9.80 21.53 -30.70
CA GLN A 273 -8.82 21.70 -29.68
C GLN A 273 -7.43 21.58 -30.31
N LYS A 274 -6.66 22.66 -30.24
CA LYS A 274 -5.28 22.70 -30.72
C LYS A 274 -4.34 21.92 -29.81
N SER A 275 -3.51 21.08 -30.42
CA SER A 275 -2.44 20.40 -29.69
C SER A 275 -1.38 21.42 -29.23
N THR A 276 -1.03 21.39 -27.96
CA THR A 276 -0.02 22.30 -27.37
C THR A 276 1.43 21.76 -27.47
N GLY A 277 1.72 20.99 -28.49
CA GLY A 277 3.07 20.46 -28.77
C GLY A 277 3.25 19.01 -28.32
N GLY A 278 3.42 18.12 -29.25
CA GLY A 278 3.60 16.69 -29.02
C GLY A 278 2.97 15.87 -30.15
N SER A 279 3.10 14.57 -30.11
CA SER A 279 2.68 13.63 -31.16
C SER A 279 1.15 13.42 -31.31
N THR A 280 0.33 14.09 -30.53
CA THR A 280 -1.13 14.05 -30.63
C THR A 280 -1.60 15.21 -31.50
N GLY A 281 -2.22 14.90 -32.64
CA GLY A 281 -2.83 15.91 -33.52
C GLY A 281 -3.99 16.66 -32.88
N ASP A 282 -4.49 17.73 -33.55
CA ASP A 282 -5.66 18.46 -33.15
C ASP A 282 -6.89 17.53 -33.06
N ILE A 283 -7.71 17.72 -32.02
CA ILE A 283 -8.98 17.02 -31.90
C ILE A 283 -10.07 17.91 -32.53
N THR A 284 -10.83 17.34 -33.47
CA THR A 284 -11.91 18.04 -34.14
C THR A 284 -13.20 17.27 -33.97
N LEU A 285 -14.23 17.96 -33.48
CA LEU A 285 -15.60 17.45 -33.31
C LEU A 285 -16.55 18.24 -34.20
N HIS A 286 -17.60 17.60 -34.68
CA HIS A 286 -18.56 18.22 -35.60
C HIS A 286 -19.93 18.31 -34.96
N LYS A 287 -20.57 19.49 -35.15
CA LYS A 287 -21.92 19.85 -34.71
C LYS A 287 -22.12 20.04 -33.20
N ARG A 288 -21.40 19.32 -32.39
CA ARG A 288 -21.54 19.33 -30.92
C ARG A 288 -20.31 18.79 -30.25
N MET A 289 -20.11 19.21 -29.02
CA MET A 289 -19.06 18.66 -28.13
C MET A 289 -19.73 17.83 -27.03
N PRO A 290 -19.60 16.50 -27.05
CA PRO A 290 -20.14 15.63 -26.01
C PRO A 290 -19.27 15.67 -24.77
N PHE A 291 -19.88 15.63 -23.58
CA PHE A 291 -19.19 15.43 -22.30
C PHE A 291 -20.13 14.74 -21.32
N THR A 292 -19.56 14.24 -20.21
CA THR A 292 -20.36 13.61 -19.17
C THR A 292 -20.22 14.34 -17.84
N ILE A 293 -21.32 14.40 -17.11
CA ILE A 293 -21.40 14.93 -15.75
C ILE A 293 -21.87 13.81 -14.83
N LYS A 294 -21.23 13.70 -13.69
CA LYS A 294 -21.63 12.79 -12.64
C LYS A 294 -21.78 13.56 -11.33
N THR A 295 -22.97 13.52 -10.74
CA THR A 295 -23.28 14.07 -9.42
C THR A 295 -24.16 13.11 -8.65
N LEU A 296 -24.24 13.27 -7.32
CA LEU A 296 -25.04 12.41 -6.47
C LEU A 296 -26.52 12.38 -6.86
N SER A 297 -27.10 13.55 -7.15
CA SER A 297 -28.55 13.70 -7.45
C SER A 297 -28.88 13.68 -8.92
N ASP A 298 -27.91 13.56 -9.82
CA ASP A 298 -28.05 13.80 -11.27
C ASP A 298 -28.68 15.16 -11.62
N LYS A 299 -28.70 16.09 -10.65
CA LYS A 299 -29.17 17.47 -10.82
C LYS A 299 -27.99 18.40 -10.87
N TYR A 300 -27.91 19.16 -11.94
CA TYR A 300 -26.86 20.15 -12.20
C TYR A 300 -27.43 21.36 -12.90
N VAL A 301 -26.71 22.46 -12.78
CA VAL A 301 -27.06 23.75 -13.38
C VAL A 301 -25.88 24.19 -14.24
N PHE A 302 -26.16 24.67 -15.43
CA PHE A 302 -25.18 25.34 -16.27
C PHE A 302 -25.28 26.85 -16.09
N VAL A 303 -24.11 27.47 -15.90
CA VAL A 303 -23.95 28.90 -15.90
C VAL A 303 -23.13 29.27 -17.12
N TYR A 304 -23.65 30.23 -17.90
CA TYR A 304 -23.02 30.73 -19.10
C TYR A 304 -22.46 32.12 -18.82
N MET A 305 -21.17 32.32 -19.08
CA MET A 305 -20.49 33.59 -18.88
C MET A 305 -19.76 33.97 -20.16
N GLU A 306 -19.49 35.24 -20.31
CA GLU A 306 -18.81 35.83 -21.48
C GLU A 306 -17.72 36.78 -21.04
N GLU A 307 -16.58 36.74 -21.75
CA GLU A 307 -15.50 37.70 -21.61
C GLU A 307 -15.75 38.89 -22.52
N TRP A 308 -15.63 40.08 -21.99
CA TRP A 308 -15.75 41.32 -22.74
C TRP A 308 -14.69 42.33 -22.29
N GLU A 309 -14.37 43.31 -23.14
CA GLU A 309 -13.42 44.38 -22.83
C GLU A 309 -14.19 45.70 -22.59
N ASP A 310 -13.78 46.42 -21.51
CA ASP A 310 -14.29 47.77 -21.28
C ASP A 310 -13.64 48.79 -22.21
N MET A 311 -14.07 50.07 -22.16
CA MET A 311 -13.53 51.16 -23.00
C MET A 311 -12.05 51.43 -22.74
N LEU A 312 -11.48 50.93 -21.64
CA LEU A 312 -10.07 51.05 -21.25
C LEU A 312 -9.26 49.85 -21.67
N GLY A 313 -9.85 48.83 -22.27
CA GLY A 313 -9.20 47.57 -22.67
C GLY A 313 -9.03 46.57 -21.53
N ASN A 314 -9.71 46.75 -20.39
CA ASN A 314 -9.69 45.78 -19.33
C ASN A 314 -10.66 44.63 -19.65
N LYS A 315 -10.18 43.40 -19.45
CA LYS A 315 -11.01 42.22 -19.59
C LYS A 315 -11.91 42.02 -18.38
N ASN A 316 -13.17 41.78 -18.65
CA ASN A 316 -14.20 41.49 -17.67
C ASN A 316 -14.90 40.20 -18.02
N ILE A 317 -15.45 39.49 -17.04
CA ILE A 317 -16.27 38.31 -17.24
C ILE A 317 -17.55 38.49 -16.47
N SER A 318 -18.67 38.31 -17.15
CA SER A 318 -20.01 38.39 -16.54
C SER A 318 -20.94 37.29 -17.02
N THR A 319 -21.98 37.05 -16.25
CA THR A 319 -23.05 36.12 -16.64
C THR A 319 -23.79 36.65 -17.88
N ILE A 320 -24.03 35.78 -18.85
CA ILE A 320 -24.78 36.12 -20.06
C ILE A 320 -26.26 36.25 -19.70
N ASP A 321 -26.88 37.30 -20.18
CA ASP A 321 -28.34 37.46 -20.08
C ASP A 321 -29.05 36.20 -20.68
N PRO A 322 -30.01 35.60 -19.97
CA PRO A 322 -30.71 34.40 -20.45
C PRO A 322 -31.24 34.46 -21.87
N ASP A 323 -31.66 35.68 -22.30
CA ASP A 323 -32.19 35.88 -23.67
C ASP A 323 -31.06 36.04 -24.73
N MET A 324 -29.82 36.14 -24.31
CA MET A 324 -28.64 36.32 -25.17
C MET A 324 -27.66 35.16 -25.13
N ILE A 325 -28.02 34.04 -24.52
CA ILE A 325 -27.18 32.83 -24.46
C ILE A 325 -26.99 32.31 -25.89
N TRP A 326 -25.70 32.10 -26.24
CA TRP A 326 -25.30 31.58 -27.56
C TRP A 326 -24.61 30.21 -27.45
N MET A 327 -24.51 29.68 -26.25
CA MET A 327 -23.96 28.36 -25.92
C MET A 327 -25.08 27.56 -25.24
N HIS A 328 -25.29 26.32 -25.65
CA HIS A 328 -26.39 25.52 -25.13
C HIS A 328 -25.88 24.13 -24.71
N CYS A 329 -26.13 23.75 -23.47
CA CYS A 329 -25.85 22.43 -22.95
C CYS A 329 -27.14 21.64 -22.80
N GLU A 330 -27.30 20.59 -23.59
CA GLU A 330 -28.51 19.76 -23.60
C GLU A 330 -28.14 18.28 -23.43
N GLY A 331 -28.98 17.56 -22.68
CA GLY A 331 -28.82 16.13 -22.50
C GLY A 331 -29.49 15.59 -21.26
N GLU A 332 -29.42 14.30 -21.09
CA GLU A 332 -30.05 13.57 -19.98
C GLU A 332 -29.08 12.59 -19.33
N LYS A 333 -29.32 12.28 -18.05
CA LYS A 333 -28.58 11.27 -17.30
C LYS A 333 -27.06 11.48 -17.34
N GLY A 334 -26.65 12.74 -17.23
CA GLY A 334 -25.25 13.13 -17.23
C GLY A 334 -24.55 13.04 -18.59
N LYS A 335 -25.20 12.70 -19.68
CA LYS A 335 -24.65 12.74 -21.04
C LYS A 335 -25.08 14.02 -21.73
N ILE A 336 -24.18 14.97 -21.87
CA ILE A 336 -24.46 16.34 -22.29
C ILE A 336 -23.78 16.61 -23.62
N ASN A 337 -24.41 17.46 -24.43
CA ASN A 337 -23.83 18.02 -25.64
C ASN A 337 -23.81 19.54 -25.52
N LEU A 338 -22.65 20.14 -25.71
CA LEU A 338 -22.53 21.57 -25.95
C LEU A 338 -22.70 21.84 -27.43
N THR A 339 -23.62 22.76 -27.77
CA THR A 339 -23.78 23.37 -29.08
C THR A 339 -23.54 24.87 -28.95
N VAL A 340 -23.21 25.51 -30.08
CA VAL A 340 -22.88 26.93 -30.15
C VAL A 340 -23.63 27.49 -31.36
N ASP A 341 -24.25 28.67 -31.21
CA ASP A 341 -24.96 29.35 -32.26
C ASP A 341 -24.00 29.92 -33.32
N GLU A 342 -24.54 30.17 -34.50
CA GLU A 342 -23.81 30.86 -35.55
C GLU A 342 -23.51 32.30 -35.10
N TYR A 343 -22.27 32.71 -35.26
CA TYR A 343 -21.81 34.04 -34.92
C TYR A 343 -21.49 34.85 -36.16
N THR A 344 -22.15 35.98 -36.31
CA THR A 344 -21.83 36.98 -37.34
C THR A 344 -21.11 38.14 -36.66
N PRO A 345 -19.77 38.26 -36.79
CA PRO A 345 -19.04 39.32 -36.13
C PRO A 345 -19.36 40.69 -36.67
N ASN A 346 -19.29 41.69 -35.83
CA ASN A 346 -19.40 43.07 -36.27
C ASN A 346 -18.09 43.51 -36.90
N VAL A 347 -18.07 43.82 -38.21
CA VAL A 347 -16.85 44.09 -39.00
C VAL A 347 -16.57 45.58 -39.09
N SER A 348 -16.70 46.35 -37.99
CA SER A 348 -16.57 47.81 -38.05
C SER A 348 -15.15 48.33 -38.33
N TRP A 349 -14.08 47.55 -38.04
CA TRP A 349 -12.67 48.04 -38.07
C TRP A 349 -11.61 47.00 -38.46
N GLY A 350 -11.89 46.02 -39.31
CA GLY A 350 -10.87 45.14 -39.92
C GLY A 350 -11.00 43.66 -39.61
N GLU A 351 -10.45 43.17 -38.55
CA GLU A 351 -10.52 41.73 -38.18
C GLU A 351 -11.86 41.42 -37.47
N PRO A 352 -12.49 40.30 -37.77
CA PRO A 352 -13.71 39.89 -37.06
C PRO A 352 -13.39 39.66 -35.57
N GLU A 353 -14.20 40.28 -34.72
CA GLU A 353 -14.06 40.09 -33.26
C GLU A 353 -14.41 38.67 -32.89
N SER A 354 -13.51 38.03 -32.12
CA SER A 354 -13.78 36.72 -31.53
C SER A 354 -14.66 36.88 -30.27
N ARG A 355 -15.49 35.89 -30.01
CA ARG A 355 -16.27 35.79 -28.77
C ARG A 355 -15.72 34.71 -27.89
N THR A 356 -15.48 35.01 -26.63
CA THR A 356 -14.99 34.02 -25.63
C THR A 356 -16.09 33.79 -24.60
N GLY A 357 -16.55 32.56 -24.50
CA GLY A 357 -17.55 32.17 -23.51
C GLY A 357 -16.99 31.16 -22.51
N TYR A 358 -17.73 30.99 -21.45
CA TYR A 358 -17.46 30.00 -20.41
C TYR A 358 -18.76 29.30 -20.07
N VAL A 359 -18.70 27.98 -20.04
CA VAL A 359 -19.77 27.12 -19.51
C VAL A 359 -19.29 26.47 -18.24
N LEU A 360 -19.90 26.83 -17.14
CA LEU A 360 -19.62 26.25 -15.84
C LEU A 360 -20.75 25.32 -15.44
N ALA A 361 -20.39 24.16 -14.90
CA ALA A 361 -21.36 23.21 -14.40
C ALA A 361 -21.25 23.13 -12.88
N PHE A 362 -22.37 23.28 -12.20
CA PHE A 362 -22.48 23.19 -10.74
C PHE A 362 -23.46 22.09 -10.37
N SER A 363 -23.23 21.39 -9.26
CA SER A 363 -24.31 20.62 -8.65
C SER A 363 -25.43 21.55 -8.22
N GLN A 364 -26.67 21.06 -8.16
CA GLN A 364 -27.79 21.89 -7.73
C GLN A 364 -27.55 22.51 -6.34
N ALA A 365 -26.97 21.73 -5.41
CA ALA A 365 -26.70 22.20 -4.05
C ALA A 365 -25.64 23.32 -4.02
N GLU A 366 -24.58 23.18 -4.81
CA GLU A 366 -23.53 24.19 -4.92
C GLU A 366 -24.08 25.48 -5.55
N TYR A 367 -24.81 25.38 -6.67
CA TYR A 367 -25.42 26.53 -7.29
C TYR A 367 -26.35 27.30 -6.34
N GLU A 368 -27.23 26.61 -5.63
CA GLU A 368 -28.15 27.26 -4.67
C GLU A 368 -27.39 28.01 -3.55
N SER A 369 -26.18 27.58 -3.22
CA SER A 369 -25.37 28.25 -2.19
C SER A 369 -24.65 29.51 -2.67
N ILE A 370 -24.43 29.69 -3.98
CA ILE A 370 -23.64 30.79 -4.55
C ILE A 370 -24.44 31.69 -5.52
N LYS A 371 -25.65 31.30 -5.94
CA LYS A 371 -26.41 31.98 -7.02
C LYS A 371 -26.60 33.48 -6.78
N ASP A 372 -26.75 33.91 -5.54
CA ASP A 372 -27.00 35.31 -5.20
C ASP A 372 -25.75 36.20 -5.29
N ASN A 373 -24.55 35.58 -5.26
CA ASN A 373 -23.25 36.24 -5.36
C ASN A 373 -22.32 35.50 -6.33
N LEU A 374 -22.88 34.98 -7.41
CA LEU A 374 -22.20 34.05 -8.31
C LEU A 374 -20.91 34.65 -8.89
N GLU A 375 -21.01 35.84 -9.51
CA GLU A 375 -19.86 36.48 -10.15
C GLU A 375 -18.76 36.82 -9.13
N GLU A 376 -19.14 37.39 -7.98
CA GLU A 376 -18.18 37.70 -6.90
C GLU A 376 -17.50 36.45 -6.34
N THR A 377 -18.18 35.29 -6.42
CA THR A 377 -17.63 34.02 -5.89
C THR A 377 -16.68 33.36 -6.86
N ILE A 378 -16.91 33.48 -8.18
CA ILE A 378 -16.19 32.69 -9.18
C ILE A 378 -15.25 33.51 -10.08
N VAL A 379 -15.37 34.85 -10.08
CA VAL A 379 -14.50 35.74 -10.85
C VAL A 379 -13.60 36.52 -9.92
N GLU A 380 -12.28 36.38 -10.06
CA GLU A 380 -11.27 37.12 -9.33
C GLU A 380 -10.28 37.76 -10.31
N ASN A 381 -10.07 39.08 -10.20
CA ASN A 381 -9.14 39.85 -11.06
C ASN A 381 -9.41 39.70 -12.57
N GLY A 382 -10.67 39.53 -12.98
CA GLY A 382 -11.05 39.37 -14.40
C GLY A 382 -10.76 37.98 -14.96
N GLU A 383 -10.52 37.00 -14.11
CA GLU A 383 -10.35 35.61 -14.48
C GLU A 383 -11.31 34.71 -13.68
N ILE A 384 -11.80 33.66 -14.29
CA ILE A 384 -12.56 32.64 -13.56
C ILE A 384 -11.55 31.84 -12.73
N MET A 385 -11.78 31.76 -11.42
CA MET A 385 -10.99 30.91 -10.54
C MET A 385 -11.01 29.48 -11.08
N PRO A 386 -9.87 28.75 -11.03
CA PRO A 386 -9.77 27.44 -11.63
C PRO A 386 -10.75 26.46 -10.96
N VAL A 387 -11.98 26.47 -11.49
CA VAL A 387 -12.98 25.47 -11.15
C VAL A 387 -12.71 24.28 -12.06
N GLN A 388 -12.52 23.10 -11.52
CA GLN A 388 -12.23 21.87 -12.27
C GLN A 388 -13.33 21.46 -13.28
N ARG A 389 -14.31 22.32 -13.56
CA ARG A 389 -15.58 22.03 -14.24
C ARG A 389 -15.95 23.06 -15.29
N MET A 390 -14.97 23.67 -15.91
CA MET A 390 -15.17 24.74 -16.86
C MET A 390 -14.88 24.29 -18.29
N LEU A 391 -15.79 24.63 -19.21
CA LEU A 391 -15.58 24.58 -20.65
C LEU A 391 -15.41 26.02 -21.16
N ARG A 392 -14.42 26.25 -22.01
CA ARG A 392 -14.15 27.56 -22.62
C ARG A 392 -14.21 27.47 -24.14
N PRO A 393 -15.40 27.61 -24.75
CA PRO A 393 -15.50 27.78 -26.19
C PRO A 393 -15.06 29.19 -26.60
N ILE A 394 -14.27 29.29 -27.65
CA ILE A 394 -13.86 30.53 -28.29
C ILE A 394 -14.34 30.48 -29.72
N ILE A 395 -15.22 31.40 -30.12
CA ILE A 395 -15.64 31.54 -31.52
C ILE A 395 -14.75 32.56 -32.19
N GLY A 396 -14.02 32.15 -33.20
CA GLY A 396 -13.15 33.03 -33.95
C GLY A 396 -12.69 32.43 -35.28
#